data_8c5c56270e4c5019ff4296acba9175e2
#
_entry.id   8c5c56270e4c5019ff4296acba9175e2
#
_cell.length_a   1.000
_cell.length_b   1.000
_cell.length_c   1.000
_cell.angle_alpha   90.00
_cell.angle_beta   90.00
_cell.angle_gamma   90.00
#
_symmetry.space_group_name_H-M   'P 1'
#
loop_
_entity.id
_entity.type
_entity.pdbx_description
1 polymer ?
#
loop_
_entity_poly.entity_id
_entity_poly.type
_entity_poly.pdbx_seq_one_letter_code
_entity_poly.pdbx_strand_id
1 'polypeptide(L)'
;MCAAKTTGALHVARRYARHGKKVLLLRPAGSRRAHEKDGVKLATKNGETFPCFDIASVEDIHHYVGKSDVVWLDEPNHFRNEHRLVQIVPEIRKTAIVLISGLGATSELEPFGASMGFFLATADYVEWKTADCDACSTHGTATRSLYIGEAPKKGQLQVGGAESYRPVCPGCWNLLSLWTPAKRRTSF
;
A
#
# COMPACT_ATOMS: atom_id res chain seq x y z
N MET A 1 2.17 -1.80 8.45
CA MET A 1 3.00 -2.85 7.84
C MET A 1 2.63 -4.19 8.44
N CYS A 2 3.07 -5.31 7.85
CA CYS A 2 2.79 -6.70 8.32
C CYS A 2 1.30 -7.12 8.41
N ALA A 3 0.35 -6.28 8.06
CA ALA A 3 -1.10 -6.53 8.14
C ALA A 3 -1.65 -7.38 6.97
N ALA A 4 -0.84 -8.18 6.29
CA ALA A 4 -1.22 -9.08 5.20
C ALA A 4 -2.08 -8.44 4.08
N LYS A 5 -1.95 -7.12 3.83
CA LYS A 5 -2.71 -6.41 2.77
C LYS A 5 -2.57 -7.06 1.40
N THR A 6 -1.32 -7.26 0.96
CA THR A 6 -1.01 -7.88 -0.33
C THR A 6 -1.54 -9.32 -0.41
N THR A 7 -1.44 -10.09 0.67
CA THR A 7 -1.99 -11.45 0.74
C THR A 7 -3.51 -11.44 0.60
N GLY A 8 -4.20 -10.55 1.31
CA GLY A 8 -5.65 -10.40 1.20
C GLY A 8 -6.09 -10.01 -0.21
N ALA A 9 -5.44 -9.00 -0.82
CA ALA A 9 -5.72 -8.58 -2.18
C ALA A 9 -5.42 -9.69 -3.20
N LEU A 10 -4.35 -10.47 -2.99
CA LEU A 10 -4.01 -11.63 -3.82
C LEU A 10 -5.10 -12.70 -3.80
N HIS A 11 -5.67 -13.01 -2.62
CA HIS A 11 -6.77 -13.95 -2.51
C HIS A 11 -8.01 -13.47 -3.28
N VAL A 12 -8.34 -12.19 -3.20
CA VAL A 12 -9.43 -11.59 -3.97
C VAL A 12 -9.16 -11.67 -5.47
N ALA A 13 -7.97 -11.28 -5.92
CA ALA A 13 -7.56 -11.35 -7.33
C ALA A 13 -7.63 -12.78 -7.89
N ARG A 14 -7.13 -13.77 -7.14
CA ARG A 14 -7.20 -15.19 -7.50
C ARG A 14 -8.63 -15.72 -7.57
N ARG A 15 -9.52 -15.24 -6.69
CA ARG A 15 -10.93 -15.60 -6.73
C ARG A 15 -11.55 -15.14 -8.05
N TYR A 16 -11.32 -13.90 -8.47
CA TYR A 16 -11.78 -13.40 -9.77
C TYR A 16 -11.19 -14.20 -10.92
N ALA A 17 -9.89 -14.48 -10.92
CA ALA A 17 -9.23 -15.26 -11.97
C ALA A 17 -9.79 -16.69 -12.09
N ARG A 18 -10.09 -17.35 -10.96
CA ARG A 18 -10.76 -18.67 -10.96
C ARG A 18 -12.16 -18.65 -11.56
N HIS A 19 -12.84 -17.50 -11.53
CA HIS A 19 -14.13 -17.30 -12.18
C HIS A 19 -14.00 -16.79 -13.64
N GLY A 20 -12.84 -17.00 -14.27
CA GLY A 20 -12.60 -16.63 -15.66
C GLY A 20 -12.39 -15.16 -15.93
N LYS A 21 -12.29 -14.32 -14.89
CA LYS A 21 -12.05 -12.88 -15.04
C LYS A 21 -10.59 -12.59 -15.32
N LYS A 22 -10.34 -11.69 -16.27
CA LYS A 22 -9.00 -11.20 -16.57
C LYS A 22 -8.61 -10.16 -15.50
N VAL A 23 -7.63 -10.52 -14.68
CA VAL A 23 -7.11 -9.65 -13.61
C VAL A 23 -5.79 -9.04 -14.05
N LEU A 24 -5.72 -7.72 -14.03
CA LEU A 24 -4.54 -6.92 -14.26
C LEU A 24 -4.05 -6.36 -12.94
N LEU A 25 -2.81 -6.68 -12.55
CA LEU A 25 -2.15 -6.10 -11.38
C LEU A 25 -1.09 -5.11 -11.83
N LEU A 26 -1.18 -3.89 -11.35
CA LEU A 26 -0.24 -2.80 -11.58
C LEU A 26 0.36 -2.34 -10.27
N ARG A 27 1.67 -2.07 -10.26
CA ARG A 27 2.36 -1.46 -9.12
C ARG A 27 3.38 -0.42 -9.59
N PRO A 28 3.80 0.51 -8.70
CA PRO A 28 4.80 1.51 -9.03
C PRO A 28 6.15 0.86 -9.36
N ALA A 29 6.79 1.32 -10.44
CA ALA A 29 8.16 0.95 -10.75
C ALA A 29 9.08 1.33 -9.57
N GLY A 30 9.96 0.42 -9.18
CA GLY A 30 10.85 0.62 -8.02
C GLY A 30 10.28 0.20 -6.67
N SER A 31 8.98 -0.18 -6.58
CA SER A 31 8.38 -0.69 -5.33
C SER A 31 8.68 -2.18 -5.06
N ARG A 32 9.61 -2.77 -5.80
CA ARG A 32 9.99 -4.18 -5.64
C ARG A 32 10.56 -4.44 -4.26
N ARG A 33 10.15 -5.57 -3.70
CA ARG A 33 10.65 -6.05 -2.41
C ARG A 33 11.86 -6.96 -2.63
N ALA A 34 12.78 -7.00 -1.67
CA ALA A 34 14.02 -7.78 -1.76
C ALA A 34 13.82 -9.29 -2.05
N HIS A 35 12.65 -9.84 -1.68
CA HIS A 35 12.32 -11.26 -1.93
C HIS A 35 11.69 -11.52 -3.31
N GLU A 36 11.42 -10.49 -4.11
CA GLU A 36 10.84 -10.59 -5.45
C GLU A 36 11.98 -10.67 -6.49
N LYS A 37 12.34 -11.88 -6.89
CA LYS A 37 13.45 -12.13 -7.83
C LYS A 37 13.10 -11.84 -9.28
N ASP A 38 11.83 -12.06 -9.68
CA ASP A 38 11.36 -11.88 -11.05
C ASP A 38 10.54 -10.60 -11.17
N GLY A 39 10.99 -9.67 -12.01
CA GLY A 39 10.36 -8.36 -12.19
C GLY A 39 8.92 -8.34 -12.70
N VAL A 40 8.31 -9.49 -12.93
CA VAL A 40 6.99 -9.64 -13.56
C VAL A 40 5.98 -10.29 -12.61
N LYS A 41 6.36 -10.55 -11.35
CA LYS A 41 5.47 -11.21 -10.38
C LYS A 41 5.51 -10.49 -9.05
N LEU A 42 4.32 -10.18 -8.52
CA LEU A 42 4.17 -9.82 -7.12
C LEU A 42 4.37 -11.08 -6.27
N ALA A 43 5.17 -11.02 -5.22
CA ALA A 43 5.32 -12.11 -4.27
C ALA A 43 4.92 -11.67 -2.85
N THR A 44 4.18 -12.53 -2.15
CA THR A 44 3.94 -12.37 -0.71
C THR A 44 5.12 -12.92 0.11
N LYS A 45 5.22 -12.56 1.37
CA LYS A 45 6.23 -13.13 2.28
C LYS A 45 6.16 -14.66 2.37
N ASN A 46 4.98 -15.24 2.14
CA ASN A 46 4.75 -16.70 2.19
C ASN A 46 5.03 -17.38 0.83
N GLY A 47 5.64 -16.68 -0.13
CA GLY A 47 6.00 -17.24 -1.43
C GLY A 47 4.87 -17.33 -2.45
N GLU A 48 3.67 -16.87 -2.15
CA GLU A 48 2.58 -16.79 -3.13
C GLU A 48 2.85 -15.71 -4.17
N THR A 49 2.63 -15.99 -5.45
CA THR A 49 2.92 -15.07 -6.56
C THR A 49 1.70 -14.77 -7.40
N PHE A 50 1.70 -13.60 -8.05
CA PHE A 50 0.71 -13.21 -9.05
C PHE A 50 1.40 -12.40 -10.17
N PRO A 51 1.00 -12.57 -11.45
CA PRO A 51 1.52 -11.73 -12.55
C PRO A 51 1.28 -10.25 -12.24
N CYS A 52 2.33 -9.43 -12.40
CA CYS A 52 2.30 -8.02 -12.05
C CYS A 52 3.08 -7.22 -13.09
N PHE A 53 2.61 -6.02 -13.42
CA PHE A 53 3.30 -5.08 -14.28
C PHE A 53 3.77 -3.89 -13.45
N ASP A 54 5.06 -3.58 -13.57
CA ASP A 54 5.65 -2.37 -13.00
C ASP A 54 5.41 -1.21 -13.97
N ILE A 55 4.76 -0.15 -13.52
CA ILE A 55 4.53 1.05 -14.34
C ILE A 55 5.23 2.27 -13.72
N ALA A 56 5.77 3.13 -14.58
CA ALA A 56 6.55 4.28 -14.13
C ALA A 56 5.67 5.43 -13.64
N SER A 57 4.48 5.57 -14.22
CA SER A 57 3.57 6.68 -13.96
C SER A 57 2.12 6.24 -14.07
N VAL A 58 1.22 6.98 -13.43
CA VAL A 58 -0.23 6.71 -13.51
C VAL A 58 -0.78 6.86 -14.92
N GLU A 59 -0.15 7.68 -15.77
CA GLU A 59 -0.52 7.86 -17.17
C GLU A 59 -0.39 6.56 -17.97
N ASP A 60 0.54 5.68 -17.57
CA ASP A 60 0.77 4.39 -18.23
C ASP A 60 -0.40 3.43 -18.04
N ILE A 61 -1.25 3.66 -17.03
CA ILE A 61 -2.42 2.83 -16.75
C ILE A 61 -3.33 2.71 -17.98
N HIS A 62 -3.49 3.79 -18.76
CA HIS A 62 -4.33 3.80 -19.95
C HIS A 62 -3.93 2.75 -21.00
N HIS A 63 -2.66 2.36 -21.06
CA HIS A 63 -2.18 1.33 -21.99
C HIS A 63 -2.70 -0.07 -21.64
N TYR A 64 -3.11 -0.29 -20.39
CA TYR A 64 -3.51 -1.58 -19.86
C TYR A 64 -5.02 -1.69 -19.62
N VAL A 65 -5.71 -0.58 -19.43
CA VAL A 65 -7.15 -0.52 -19.15
C VAL A 65 -7.97 -0.83 -20.41
N GLY A 66 -9.13 -1.45 -20.24
CA GLY A 66 -10.02 -1.84 -21.35
C GLY A 66 -9.81 -3.28 -21.86
N LYS A 67 -8.77 -3.96 -21.36
CA LYS A 67 -8.47 -5.37 -21.69
C LYS A 67 -8.69 -6.33 -20.51
N SER A 68 -9.13 -5.81 -19.37
CA SER A 68 -9.22 -6.55 -18.11
C SER A 68 -10.56 -6.31 -17.42
N ASP A 69 -11.11 -7.36 -16.78
CA ASP A 69 -12.34 -7.25 -15.99
C ASP A 69 -12.08 -6.69 -14.59
N VAL A 70 -10.86 -6.86 -14.09
CA VAL A 70 -10.42 -6.41 -12.76
C VAL A 70 -9.06 -5.74 -12.89
N VAL A 71 -8.92 -4.55 -12.34
CA VAL A 71 -7.64 -3.82 -12.25
C VAL A 71 -7.27 -3.70 -10.78
N TRP A 72 -6.13 -4.25 -10.40
CA TRP A 72 -5.61 -4.14 -9.05
C TRP A 72 -4.41 -3.18 -9.03
N LEU A 73 -4.53 -2.10 -8.24
CA LEU A 73 -3.45 -1.15 -7.98
C LEU A 73 -2.84 -1.47 -6.61
N ASP A 74 -1.60 -1.95 -6.58
CA ASP A 74 -0.86 -2.19 -5.34
C ASP A 74 0.02 -0.99 -5.00
N GLU A 75 -0.05 -0.54 -3.75
CA GLU A 75 0.71 0.61 -3.23
C GLU A 75 0.54 1.90 -4.09
N PRO A 76 -0.69 2.34 -4.39
CA PRO A 76 -0.94 3.45 -5.35
C PRO A 76 -0.31 4.78 -4.91
N ASN A 77 -0.06 4.96 -3.63
CA ASN A 77 0.62 6.12 -3.05
C ASN A 77 2.04 6.36 -3.58
N HIS A 78 2.67 5.34 -4.15
CA HIS A 78 4.03 5.40 -4.66
C HIS A 78 4.10 5.60 -6.18
N PHE A 79 2.97 5.67 -6.88
CA PHE A 79 2.99 6.02 -8.31
C PHE A 79 3.44 7.46 -8.50
N ARG A 80 4.23 7.68 -9.53
CA ARG A 80 4.49 9.05 -10.01
C ARG A 80 3.15 9.66 -10.45
N ASN A 81 2.90 10.92 -10.07
CA ASN A 81 1.65 11.65 -10.33
C ASN A 81 0.40 10.96 -9.74
N GLU A 82 0.53 10.30 -8.57
CA GLU A 82 -0.55 9.53 -7.93
C GLU A 82 -1.83 10.35 -7.71
N HIS A 83 -1.72 11.67 -7.52
CA HIS A 83 -2.87 12.58 -7.38
C HIS A 83 -3.84 12.51 -8.56
N ARG A 84 -3.37 12.13 -9.75
CA ARG A 84 -4.22 11.96 -10.94
C ARG A 84 -5.09 10.70 -10.91
N LEU A 85 -4.81 9.77 -9.99
CA LEU A 85 -5.64 8.58 -9.82
C LEU A 85 -7.09 8.92 -9.45
N VAL A 86 -7.33 10.09 -8.82
CA VAL A 86 -8.71 10.55 -8.52
C VAL A 86 -9.55 10.79 -9.78
N GLN A 87 -8.90 11.00 -10.92
CA GLN A 87 -9.55 11.16 -12.23
C GLN A 87 -9.56 9.83 -13.01
N ILE A 88 -8.48 9.07 -12.94
CA ILE A 88 -8.28 7.85 -13.73
C ILE A 88 -9.13 6.69 -13.19
N VAL A 89 -9.18 6.49 -11.87
CA VAL A 89 -9.91 5.37 -11.26
C VAL A 89 -11.41 5.40 -11.57
N PRO A 90 -12.13 6.53 -11.50
CA PRO A 90 -13.53 6.60 -11.93
C PRO A 90 -13.74 6.15 -13.38
N GLU A 91 -12.84 6.47 -14.30
CA GLU A 91 -12.94 6.04 -15.69
C GLU A 91 -12.75 4.52 -15.82
N ILE A 92 -11.80 3.95 -15.11
CA ILE A 92 -11.61 2.49 -15.08
C ILE A 92 -12.85 1.78 -14.53
N ARG A 93 -13.48 2.32 -13.49
CA ARG A 93 -14.68 1.74 -12.86
C ARG A 93 -15.89 1.65 -13.77
N LYS A 94 -15.92 2.37 -14.89
CA LYS A 94 -16.99 2.25 -15.89
C LYS A 94 -16.95 0.88 -16.61
N THR A 95 -15.80 0.22 -16.67
CA THR A 95 -15.60 -1.00 -17.46
C THR A 95 -14.97 -2.15 -16.69
N ALA A 96 -14.38 -1.91 -15.52
CA ALA A 96 -13.69 -2.90 -14.71
C ALA A 96 -13.91 -2.70 -13.22
N ILE A 97 -13.79 -3.78 -12.45
CA ILE A 97 -13.71 -3.72 -10.99
C ILE A 97 -12.33 -3.21 -10.62
N VAL A 98 -12.24 -2.25 -9.71
CA VAL A 98 -10.97 -1.74 -9.21
C VAL A 98 -10.70 -2.25 -7.80
N LEU A 99 -9.56 -2.90 -7.60
CA LEU A 99 -9.04 -3.29 -6.30
C LEU A 99 -7.87 -2.37 -5.97
N ILE A 100 -7.82 -1.88 -4.74
CA ILE A 100 -6.73 -1.02 -4.26
C ILE A 100 -6.19 -1.61 -2.97
N SER A 101 -4.87 -1.77 -2.89
CA SER A 101 -4.19 -2.18 -1.67
C SER A 101 -3.06 -1.20 -1.36
N GLY A 102 -3.09 -0.58 -0.21
CA GLY A 102 -2.11 0.44 0.15
C GLY A 102 -2.18 0.85 1.62
N LEU A 103 -1.45 1.88 1.97
CA LEU A 103 -1.46 2.49 3.30
C LEU A 103 -2.40 3.70 3.30
N GLY A 104 -3.29 3.78 4.28
CA GLY A 104 -4.19 4.92 4.45
C GLY A 104 -3.52 6.15 5.04
N ALA A 105 -2.46 5.95 5.84
CA ALA A 105 -1.75 7.01 6.52
C ALA A 105 -0.24 6.76 6.59
N THR A 106 0.52 7.84 6.72
CA THR A 106 1.96 7.84 7.00
C THR A 106 2.24 7.42 8.45
N SER A 107 3.53 7.30 8.82
CA SER A 107 3.95 7.10 10.22
C SER A 107 3.57 8.26 11.15
N GLU A 108 3.28 9.44 10.62
CA GLU A 108 2.90 10.64 11.35
C GLU A 108 1.39 10.86 11.38
N LEU A 109 0.61 9.86 10.91
CA LEU A 109 -0.84 9.85 10.81
C LEU A 109 -1.42 10.87 9.82
N GLU A 110 -0.62 11.37 8.92
CA GLU A 110 -1.10 12.16 7.79
C GLU A 110 -1.67 11.25 6.70
N PRO A 111 -2.65 11.68 5.90
CA PRO A 111 -3.11 10.94 4.73
C PRO A 111 -1.93 10.58 3.82
N PHE A 112 -1.83 9.32 3.40
CA PHE A 112 -0.72 8.89 2.57
C PHE A 112 -1.04 9.08 1.09
N GLY A 113 -0.56 10.19 0.53
CA GLY A 113 -0.84 10.61 -0.83
C GLY A 113 -2.20 11.27 -0.99
N ALA A 114 -2.38 12.02 -2.06
CA ALA A 114 -3.60 12.77 -2.33
C ALA A 114 -4.79 11.88 -2.72
N SER A 115 -4.53 10.72 -3.34
CA SER A 115 -5.58 9.84 -3.87
C SER A 115 -6.21 8.94 -2.82
N MET A 116 -5.51 8.60 -1.73
CA MET A 116 -6.01 7.61 -0.77
C MET A 116 -7.28 8.08 -0.04
N GLY A 117 -7.36 9.36 0.34
CA GLY A 117 -8.57 9.92 0.94
C GLY A 117 -9.79 9.81 0.00
N PHE A 118 -9.60 10.08 -1.29
CA PHE A 118 -10.63 9.90 -2.31
C PHE A 118 -11.07 8.43 -2.43
N PHE A 119 -10.14 7.48 -2.45
CA PHE A 119 -10.47 6.06 -2.54
C PHE A 119 -11.29 5.58 -1.35
N LEU A 120 -10.90 5.98 -0.13
CA LEU A 120 -11.64 5.62 1.08
C LEU A 120 -13.05 6.20 1.10
N ALA A 121 -13.24 7.43 0.58
CA ALA A 121 -14.54 8.09 0.51
C ALA A 121 -15.46 7.52 -0.57
N THR A 122 -14.91 6.94 -1.65
CA THR A 122 -15.69 6.51 -2.83
C THR A 122 -15.71 5.00 -3.06
N ALA A 123 -15.06 4.23 -2.19
CA ALA A 123 -15.04 2.78 -2.29
C ALA A 123 -16.43 2.19 -1.94
N ASP A 124 -16.85 1.16 -2.67
CA ASP A 124 -18.06 0.37 -2.36
C ASP A 124 -17.82 -0.54 -1.15
N TYR A 125 -16.56 -0.94 -0.92
CA TYR A 125 -16.15 -1.79 0.20
C TYR A 125 -14.73 -1.44 0.64
N VAL A 126 -14.54 -1.29 1.94
CA VAL A 126 -13.23 -1.06 2.58
C VAL A 126 -12.97 -2.14 3.62
N GLU A 127 -11.86 -2.82 3.49
CA GLU A 127 -11.36 -3.77 4.49
C GLU A 127 -10.11 -3.21 5.18
N TRP A 128 -10.22 -2.94 6.47
CA TRP A 128 -9.10 -2.54 7.30
C TRP A 128 -8.33 -3.78 7.78
N LYS A 129 -7.05 -3.86 7.43
CA LYS A 129 -6.16 -4.91 7.90
C LYS A 129 -5.37 -4.43 9.11
N THR A 130 -5.33 -5.26 10.13
CA THR A 130 -4.53 -5.04 11.35
C THR A 130 -3.38 -6.03 11.42
N ALA A 131 -2.41 -5.75 12.27
CA ALA A 131 -1.31 -6.65 12.62
C ALA A 131 -1.23 -6.78 14.14
N ASP A 132 -0.34 -7.64 14.63
CA ASP A 132 0.01 -7.69 16.03
C ASP A 132 0.88 -6.48 16.39
N CYS A 133 0.76 -5.99 17.61
CA CYS A 133 1.55 -4.87 18.07
C CYS A 133 2.95 -5.32 18.48
N ASP A 134 3.98 -4.84 17.80
CA ASP A 134 5.38 -5.18 18.10
C ASP A 134 5.86 -4.62 19.45
N ALA A 135 5.15 -3.68 20.04
CA ALA A 135 5.54 -3.05 21.31
C ALA A 135 4.91 -3.70 22.54
N CYS A 136 3.64 -4.11 22.48
CA CYS A 136 2.94 -4.75 23.62
C CYS A 136 2.47 -6.16 23.32
N SER A 137 2.78 -6.69 22.14
CA SER A 137 2.42 -8.03 21.68
C SER A 137 0.92 -8.34 21.64
N THR A 138 0.05 -7.32 21.72
CA THR A 138 -1.39 -7.54 21.63
C THR A 138 -1.79 -7.85 20.19
N HIS A 139 -2.45 -8.99 20.00
CA HIS A 139 -2.85 -9.50 18.70
C HIS A 139 -3.90 -8.61 18.02
N GLY A 140 -3.75 -8.41 16.72
CA GLY A 140 -4.75 -7.76 15.86
C GLY A 140 -5.03 -6.28 16.18
N THR A 141 -4.20 -5.60 16.97
CA THR A 141 -4.46 -4.23 17.43
C THR A 141 -3.63 -3.16 16.73
N ALA A 142 -2.58 -3.56 15.99
CA ALA A 142 -1.70 -2.63 15.33
C ALA A 142 -2.36 -2.04 14.08
N THR A 143 -2.68 -0.76 14.16
CA THR A 143 -3.24 0.05 13.06
C THR A 143 -2.32 1.20 12.66
N ARG A 144 -1.16 1.34 13.31
CA ARG A 144 -0.19 2.40 13.08
C ARG A 144 1.16 1.82 12.66
N SER A 145 1.90 2.59 11.86
CA SER A 145 3.29 2.28 11.50
C SER A 145 4.20 3.24 12.25
N LEU A 146 4.96 2.72 13.21
CA LEU A 146 5.98 3.50 13.92
C LEU A 146 7.27 3.48 13.12
N TYR A 147 7.80 4.65 12.77
CA TYR A 147 9.09 4.75 12.13
C TYR A 147 10.22 4.58 13.16
N ILE A 148 11.14 3.67 12.89
CA ILE A 148 12.28 3.34 13.77
C ILE A 148 13.64 3.55 13.09
N GLY A 149 13.65 3.92 11.80
CA GLY A 149 14.86 4.18 11.03
C GLY A 149 15.55 5.50 11.41
N GLU A 150 16.64 5.80 10.70
CA GLU A 150 17.33 7.08 10.83
C GLU A 150 16.42 8.23 10.39
N ALA A 151 16.65 9.43 10.97
CA ALA A 151 15.84 10.60 10.63
C ALA A 151 15.90 10.88 9.11
N PRO A 152 14.73 11.01 8.44
CA PRO A 152 14.69 11.19 7.00
C PRO A 152 15.38 12.48 6.58
N LYS A 153 15.98 12.48 5.41
CA LYS A 153 16.41 13.72 4.76
C LYS A 153 15.15 14.49 4.34
N LYS A 154 15.15 15.80 4.56
CA LYS A 154 14.03 16.68 4.24
C LYS A 154 13.59 16.48 2.77
N GLY A 155 12.30 16.18 2.58
CA GLY A 155 11.71 15.98 1.24
C GLY A 155 11.86 14.58 0.62
N GLN A 156 12.46 13.60 1.34
CA GLN A 156 12.49 12.23 0.87
C GLN A 156 11.30 11.42 1.38
N LEU A 157 10.59 10.79 0.46
CA LEU A 157 9.59 9.78 0.80
C LEU A 157 10.31 8.58 1.44
N GLN A 158 9.91 8.21 2.65
CA GLN A 158 10.52 7.09 3.37
C GLN A 158 9.91 5.78 2.88
N VAL A 159 10.56 5.19 1.90
CA VAL A 159 10.27 3.82 1.47
C VAL A 159 11.09 2.87 2.34
N GLY A 160 10.43 1.95 3.04
CA GLY A 160 11.13 0.98 3.88
C GLY A 160 10.23 -0.19 4.29
N GLY A 161 10.86 -1.28 4.68
CA GLY A 161 10.21 -2.49 5.16
C GLY A 161 10.19 -2.58 6.69
N ALA A 162 10.28 -3.82 7.20
CA ALA A 162 10.31 -4.11 8.63
C ALA A 162 11.58 -3.58 9.34
N GLU A 163 12.62 -3.27 8.57
CA GLU A 163 13.85 -2.63 9.06
C GLU A 163 13.64 -1.17 9.48
N SER A 164 12.66 -0.49 8.87
CA SER A 164 12.40 0.94 9.10
C SER A 164 11.09 1.21 9.84
N TYR A 165 10.18 0.24 9.87
CA TYR A 165 8.83 0.43 10.44
C TYR A 165 8.41 -0.75 11.29
N ARG A 166 7.75 -0.46 12.42
CA ARG A 166 7.06 -1.44 13.27
C ARG A 166 5.56 -1.21 13.30
N PRO A 167 4.74 -2.26 13.19
CA PRO A 167 3.31 -2.16 13.45
C PRO A 167 3.07 -1.98 14.95
N VAL A 168 2.29 -0.97 15.33
CA VAL A 168 1.97 -0.71 16.74
C VAL A 168 0.50 -0.34 16.90
N CYS A 169 -0.07 -0.65 18.08
CA CYS A 169 -1.40 -0.19 18.44
C CYS A 169 -1.40 1.33 18.72
N PRO A 170 -2.58 1.99 18.70
CA PRO A 170 -2.66 3.44 18.95
C PRO A 170 -2.05 3.87 20.27
N GLY A 171 -2.25 3.10 21.36
CA GLY A 171 -1.68 3.40 22.68
C GLY A 171 -0.15 3.39 22.66
N CYS A 172 0.45 2.34 22.11
CA CYS A 172 1.91 2.26 21.97
C CYS A 172 2.46 3.32 21.02
N TRP A 173 1.74 3.64 19.94
CA TRP A 173 2.16 4.71 19.02
C TRP A 173 2.21 6.07 19.74
N ASN A 174 1.19 6.42 20.52
CA ASN A 174 1.14 7.66 21.28
C ASN A 174 2.34 7.80 22.24
N LEU A 175 2.71 6.71 22.91
CA LEU A 175 3.85 6.71 23.83
C LEU A 175 5.19 6.78 23.09
N LEU A 176 5.38 5.96 22.07
CA LEU A 176 6.68 5.76 21.42
C LEU A 176 6.99 6.82 20.36
N SER A 177 5.98 7.40 19.71
CA SER A 177 6.18 8.44 18.70
C SER A 177 6.83 9.72 19.26
N LEU A 178 6.68 9.97 20.56
CA LEU A 178 7.34 11.08 21.26
C LEU A 178 8.86 10.90 21.34
N TRP A 179 9.35 9.65 21.25
CA TRP A 179 10.76 9.28 21.41
C TRP A 179 11.47 8.95 20.10
N THR A 180 10.77 9.03 18.97
CA THR A 180 11.38 8.74 17.67
C THR A 180 12.34 9.84 17.23
N PRO A 181 13.45 9.51 16.50
CA PRO A 181 14.45 10.48 16.08
C PRO A 181 13.91 11.66 15.27
N ALA A 182 12.81 11.46 14.55
CA ALA A 182 12.15 12.50 13.75
C ALA A 182 11.60 13.66 14.61
N LYS A 183 11.06 13.37 15.80
CA LYS A 183 10.49 14.41 16.69
C LYS A 183 11.51 15.08 17.62
N ARG A 184 12.68 14.46 17.86
CA ARG A 184 13.74 15.09 18.69
C ARG A 184 14.33 16.36 18.07
N ARG A 185 14.11 16.63 16.77
CA ARG A 185 14.66 17.81 16.07
C ARG A 185 13.73 19.02 16.04
N THR A 186 12.47 18.89 16.47
CA THR A 186 11.48 19.99 16.44
C THR A 186 11.22 20.61 17.81
N SER A 187 11.92 20.17 18.85
CA SER A 187 11.76 20.67 20.23
C SER A 187 12.93 21.57 20.69
N PHE A 188 13.51 22.35 19.78
CA PHE A 188 14.41 23.45 20.12
C PHE A 188 14.12 24.67 19.26
#